data_ff9154fb9eda9d44f032536636d5eec6
#
_entry.id   ff9154fb9eda9d44f032536636d5eec6
#
_cell.length_a   1.000
_cell.length_b   1.000
_cell.length_c   1.000
_cell.angle_alpha   90.00
_cell.angle_beta   90.00
_cell.angle_gamma   90.00
#
_symmetry.space_group_name_H-M   'P 1'
#
loop_
_entity.id
_entity.type
_entity.pdbx_description
1 polymer ?
#
loop_
_entity_poly.entity_id
_entity_poly.type
_entity_poly.pdbx_seq_one_letter_code
_entity_poly.pdbx_strand_id
1 'polypeptide(L)'
;VGCRNQERNYCSRVCCGHAVKNALKLKEKNPDVDIYILFRDMRTYGFREDFYREASDKHVKFIRYEPEEKPVVKAVVAEGKPVLRVTVPDAILGQTLEIDADYLSLAAAVVPSESTREIAGHFKVTLNPDDFFKEAHVKLRPVDFAAGGVFLCGTAHYPKHIPETISQAYG
;
A
#
# COMPACT_ATOMS: atom_id res chain seq x y z
N VAL A 1 -6.21 -2.57 3.18
CA VAL A 1 -5.41 -2.18 2.00
C VAL A 1 -6.23 -1.27 1.11
N GLY A 2 -5.60 -0.54 0.18
CA GLY A 2 -6.30 0.47 -0.63
C GLY A 2 -6.08 1.85 -0.03
N CYS A 3 -4.83 2.32 -0.10
CA CYS A 3 -4.33 3.52 0.57
C CYS A 3 -4.80 4.85 -0.06
N ARG A 4 -5.50 4.81 -1.20
CA ARG A 4 -6.01 6.03 -1.86
C ARG A 4 -7.21 6.61 -1.11
N ASN A 5 -7.29 7.93 -1.08
CA ASN A 5 -8.44 8.67 -0.59
C ASN A 5 -8.59 9.96 -1.42
N GLN A 6 -9.52 10.85 -1.05
CA GLN A 6 -9.74 12.11 -1.76
C GLN A 6 -8.53 13.05 -1.70
N GLU A 7 -7.79 13.04 -0.58
CA GLU A 7 -6.59 13.87 -0.40
C GLU A 7 -5.36 13.28 -1.12
N ARG A 8 -5.30 11.93 -1.20
CA ARG A 8 -4.20 11.18 -1.82
C ARG A 8 -4.76 10.24 -2.85
N ASN A 9 -5.00 10.76 -4.05
CA ASN A 9 -5.64 9.99 -5.12
C ASN A 9 -4.67 9.10 -5.91
N TYR A 10 -3.37 9.16 -5.61
CA TYR A 10 -2.37 8.26 -6.19
C TYR A 10 -2.31 6.91 -5.48
N CYS A 11 -1.78 5.91 -6.17
CA CYS A 11 -1.55 4.56 -5.62
C CYS A 11 -0.12 4.42 -5.10
N SER A 12 0.05 3.93 -3.87
CA SER A 12 1.38 3.62 -3.31
C SER A 12 2.04 2.39 -3.96
N ARG A 13 1.35 1.67 -4.84
CA ARG A 13 1.83 0.55 -5.68
C ARG A 13 2.33 -0.68 -4.91
N VAL A 14 2.89 -0.51 -3.73
CA VAL A 14 3.55 -1.58 -2.96
C VAL A 14 2.66 -2.22 -1.89
N CYS A 15 1.66 -1.50 -1.36
CA CYS A 15 0.91 -1.94 -0.18
C CYS A 15 0.13 -3.25 -0.38
N CYS A 16 -0.54 -3.44 -1.53
CA CYS A 16 -1.28 -4.69 -1.82
C CYS A 16 -0.33 -5.89 -1.90
N GLY A 17 0.76 -5.76 -2.66
CA GLY A 17 1.78 -6.81 -2.76
C GLY A 17 2.46 -7.13 -1.42
N HIS A 18 2.69 -6.13 -0.57
CA HIS A 18 3.24 -6.35 0.78
C HIS A 18 2.25 -7.09 1.69
N ALA A 19 0.97 -6.72 1.67
CA ALA A 19 -0.04 -7.41 2.46
C ALA A 19 -0.14 -8.89 2.08
N VAL A 20 -0.23 -9.20 0.79
CA VAL A 20 -0.29 -10.58 0.29
C VAL A 20 1.00 -11.36 0.62
N LYS A 21 2.18 -10.76 0.37
CA LYS A 21 3.46 -11.39 0.71
C LYS A 21 3.56 -11.72 2.20
N ASN A 22 3.15 -10.79 3.08
CA ASN A 22 3.21 -11.00 4.51
C ASN A 22 2.22 -12.09 4.96
N ALA A 23 1.02 -12.13 4.37
CA ALA A 23 0.05 -13.19 4.62
C ALA A 23 0.61 -14.57 4.24
N LEU A 24 1.23 -14.69 3.06
CA LEU A 24 1.87 -15.94 2.64
C LEU A 24 2.99 -16.35 3.60
N LYS A 25 3.84 -15.42 4.04
CA LYS A 25 4.90 -15.70 5.00
C LYS A 25 4.39 -16.14 6.38
N LEU A 26 3.26 -15.59 6.82
CA LEU A 26 2.62 -16.04 8.05
C LEU A 26 2.03 -17.45 7.89
N LYS A 27 1.38 -17.74 6.78
CA LYS A 27 0.86 -19.09 6.46
C LYS A 27 1.97 -20.15 6.31
N GLU A 28 3.15 -19.76 5.82
CA GLU A 28 4.32 -20.65 5.79
C GLU A 28 4.81 -21.02 7.20
N LYS A 29 4.76 -20.06 8.14
CA LYS A 29 5.21 -20.29 9.53
C LYS A 29 4.17 -20.99 10.40
N ASN A 30 2.92 -20.68 10.20
CA ASN A 30 1.78 -21.25 10.89
C ASN A 30 0.59 -21.38 9.92
N PRO A 31 0.35 -22.57 9.35
CA PRO A 31 -0.76 -22.80 8.41
C PRO A 31 -2.14 -22.55 9.03
N ASP A 32 -2.29 -22.71 10.34
CA ASP A 32 -3.56 -22.60 11.05
C ASP A 32 -3.94 -21.16 11.42
N VAL A 33 -3.04 -20.19 11.23
CA VAL A 33 -3.36 -18.80 11.52
C VAL A 33 -4.47 -18.26 10.61
N ASP A 34 -5.50 -17.66 11.19
CA ASP A 34 -6.51 -16.96 10.42
C ASP A 34 -6.00 -15.58 9.98
N ILE A 35 -6.07 -15.32 8.67
CA ILE A 35 -5.62 -14.05 8.09
C ILE A 35 -6.75 -13.44 7.27
N TYR A 36 -7.07 -12.19 7.59
CA TYR A 36 -8.04 -11.38 6.87
C TYR A 36 -7.36 -10.19 6.22
N ILE A 37 -7.55 -9.99 4.94
CA ILE A 37 -7.09 -8.79 4.22
C ILE A 37 -8.33 -7.98 3.84
N LEU A 38 -8.55 -6.91 4.59
CA LEU A 38 -9.61 -5.94 4.29
C LEU A 38 -9.10 -4.99 3.22
N PHE A 39 -9.81 -4.84 2.11
CA PHE A 39 -9.33 -4.04 0.98
C PHE A 39 -10.45 -3.23 0.33
N ARG A 40 -10.10 -2.04 -0.13
CA ARG A 40 -10.92 -1.23 -1.02
C ARG A 40 -10.68 -1.62 -2.47
N ASP A 41 -9.40 -1.56 -2.88
CA ASP A 41 -8.89 -1.96 -4.17
C ASP A 41 -7.74 -2.96 -3.98
N MET A 42 -7.75 -4.08 -4.69
CA MET A 42 -6.62 -5.00 -4.75
C MET A 42 -5.86 -4.77 -6.07
N ARG A 43 -4.57 -4.40 -5.94
CA ARG A 43 -3.71 -4.06 -7.09
C ARG A 43 -2.45 -4.92 -7.10
N THR A 44 -2.63 -6.22 -7.15
CA THR A 44 -1.58 -7.22 -7.35
C THR A 44 -1.45 -7.53 -8.85
N TYR A 45 -1.11 -6.54 -9.66
CA TYR A 45 -1.05 -6.67 -11.11
C TYR A 45 0.20 -7.41 -11.60
N GLY A 46 0.12 -7.93 -12.84
CA GLY A 46 1.18 -8.72 -13.48
C GLY A 46 1.42 -10.03 -12.73
N PHE A 47 2.64 -10.48 -12.67
CA PHE A 47 3.03 -11.73 -11.98
C PHE A 47 2.72 -11.77 -10.48
N ARG A 48 2.33 -10.64 -9.87
CA ARG A 48 1.92 -10.61 -8.45
C ARG A 48 0.51 -11.15 -8.24
N GLU A 49 -0.26 -11.31 -9.30
CA GLU A 49 -1.55 -12.00 -9.27
C GLU A 49 -1.41 -13.45 -8.79
N ASP A 50 -0.31 -14.12 -9.15
CA ASP A 50 -0.05 -15.49 -8.72
C ASP A 50 0.06 -15.60 -7.19
N PHE A 51 0.70 -14.61 -6.54
CA PHE A 51 0.76 -14.56 -5.07
C PHE A 51 -0.62 -14.31 -4.43
N TYR A 52 -1.46 -13.50 -5.07
CA TYR A 52 -2.83 -13.28 -4.59
C TYR A 52 -3.64 -14.57 -4.66
N ARG A 53 -3.53 -15.31 -5.76
CA ARG A 53 -4.19 -16.61 -5.95
C ARG A 53 -3.68 -17.63 -4.94
N GLU A 54 -2.35 -17.77 -4.79
CA GLU A 54 -1.74 -18.64 -3.80
C GLU A 54 -2.21 -18.31 -2.36
N ALA A 55 -2.33 -17.04 -2.00
CA ALA A 55 -2.84 -16.64 -0.70
C ALA A 55 -4.30 -17.06 -0.50
N SER A 56 -5.13 -16.94 -1.55
CA SER A 56 -6.51 -17.40 -1.54
C SER A 56 -6.59 -18.93 -1.37
N ASP A 57 -5.76 -19.68 -2.09
CA ASP A 57 -5.67 -21.14 -2.00
C ASP A 57 -5.22 -21.62 -0.60
N LYS A 58 -4.41 -20.79 0.08
CA LYS A 58 -4.01 -20.99 1.48
C LYS A 58 -5.01 -20.42 2.50
N HIS A 59 -6.24 -20.17 2.08
CA HIS A 59 -7.35 -19.70 2.93
C HIS A 59 -7.11 -18.34 3.61
N VAL A 60 -6.33 -17.45 3.00
CA VAL A 60 -6.34 -16.03 3.36
C VAL A 60 -7.66 -15.43 2.92
N LYS A 61 -8.39 -14.82 3.84
CA LYS A 61 -9.73 -14.28 3.61
C LYS A 61 -9.61 -12.84 3.12
N PHE A 62 -10.17 -12.55 1.95
CA PHE A 62 -10.17 -11.23 1.33
C PHE A 62 -11.55 -10.62 1.43
N ILE A 63 -11.70 -9.51 2.16
CA ILE A 63 -12.98 -8.84 2.39
C ILE A 63 -12.92 -7.45 1.77
N ARG A 64 -13.77 -7.21 0.79
CA ARG A 64 -13.88 -5.90 0.15
C ARG A 64 -14.86 -5.02 0.92
N TYR A 65 -14.46 -3.79 1.18
CA TYR A 65 -15.30 -2.74 1.75
C TYR A 65 -15.39 -1.52 0.83
N GLU A 66 -16.48 -0.77 0.94
CA GLU A 66 -16.63 0.48 0.20
C GLU A 66 -15.99 1.65 0.95
N PRO A 67 -15.45 2.67 0.25
CA PRO A 67 -14.75 3.81 0.87
C PRO A 67 -15.58 4.59 1.88
N GLU A 68 -16.90 4.60 1.71
CA GLU A 68 -17.87 5.28 2.56
C GLU A 68 -18.16 4.50 3.85
N GLU A 69 -17.96 3.18 3.82
CA GLU A 69 -18.23 2.24 4.93
C GLU A 69 -16.94 1.55 5.41
N LYS A 70 -16.03 2.35 5.92
CA LYS A 70 -14.70 1.86 6.35
C LYS A 70 -14.80 0.93 7.54
N PRO A 71 -13.90 -0.07 7.64
CA PRO A 71 -13.79 -0.89 8.85
C PRO A 71 -13.59 -0.06 10.10
N VAL A 72 -14.31 -0.42 11.16
CA VAL A 72 -14.21 0.20 12.48
C VAL A 72 -13.48 -0.77 13.41
N VAL A 73 -12.53 -0.25 14.18
CA VAL A 73 -11.74 -1.06 15.12
C VAL A 73 -11.96 -0.57 16.54
N LYS A 74 -12.26 -1.49 17.46
CA LYS A 74 -12.41 -1.22 18.88
C LYS A 74 -11.60 -2.23 19.68
N ALA A 75 -10.90 -1.77 20.72
CA ALA A 75 -10.32 -2.66 21.70
C ALA A 75 -11.43 -3.16 22.64
N VAL A 76 -11.56 -4.48 22.75
CA VAL A 76 -12.57 -5.13 23.60
C VAL A 76 -11.93 -6.28 24.38
N VAL A 77 -12.65 -6.80 25.36
CA VAL A 77 -12.27 -8.04 26.05
C VAL A 77 -13.22 -9.14 25.58
N ALA A 78 -12.69 -10.16 24.90
CA ALA A 78 -13.44 -11.33 24.49
C ALA A 78 -12.84 -12.57 25.18
N GLU A 79 -13.69 -13.38 25.80
CA GLU A 79 -13.28 -14.59 26.54
C GLU A 79 -12.14 -14.34 27.57
N GLY A 80 -12.16 -13.16 28.20
CA GLY A 80 -11.16 -12.76 29.20
C GLY A 80 -9.81 -12.30 28.63
N LYS A 81 -9.68 -12.15 27.30
CA LYS A 81 -8.46 -11.67 26.62
C LYS A 81 -8.74 -10.35 25.91
N PRO A 82 -7.77 -9.41 25.91
CA PRO A 82 -7.87 -8.20 25.10
C PRO A 82 -7.72 -8.55 23.62
N VAL A 83 -8.67 -8.15 22.80
CA VAL A 83 -8.66 -8.34 21.33
C VAL A 83 -9.05 -7.05 20.63
N LEU A 84 -8.75 -6.98 19.34
CA LEU A 84 -9.19 -5.91 18.45
C LEU A 84 -10.41 -6.39 17.67
N ARG A 85 -11.59 -5.91 18.05
CA ARG A 85 -12.81 -6.17 17.29
C ARG A 85 -12.86 -5.27 16.07
N VAL A 86 -12.80 -5.90 14.90
CA VAL A 86 -12.92 -5.23 13.61
C VAL A 86 -14.30 -5.49 13.04
N THR A 87 -15.08 -4.43 12.87
CA THR A 87 -16.41 -4.47 12.26
C THR A 87 -16.30 -3.95 10.84
N VAL A 88 -16.70 -4.75 9.86
CA VAL A 88 -16.61 -4.40 8.43
C VAL A 88 -17.87 -4.84 7.70
N PRO A 89 -18.55 -3.95 6.96
CA PRO A 89 -19.58 -4.35 5.99
C PRO A 89 -18.95 -5.14 4.85
N ASP A 90 -19.49 -6.32 4.57
CA ASP A 90 -19.08 -7.12 3.41
C ASP A 90 -20.03 -6.84 2.26
N ALA A 91 -19.51 -6.18 1.22
CA ALA A 91 -20.31 -5.79 0.05
C ALA A 91 -20.81 -7.00 -0.78
N ILE A 92 -20.16 -8.16 -0.64
CA ILE A 92 -20.54 -9.38 -1.37
C ILE A 92 -21.64 -10.14 -0.62
N LEU A 93 -21.47 -10.28 0.69
CA LEU A 93 -22.43 -10.99 1.53
C LEU A 93 -23.64 -10.13 1.92
N GLY A 94 -23.56 -8.81 1.74
CA GLY A 94 -24.60 -7.85 2.13
C GLY A 94 -24.86 -7.79 3.63
N GLN A 95 -23.87 -8.15 4.45
CA GLN A 95 -23.96 -8.15 5.91
C GLN A 95 -22.67 -7.61 6.55
N THR A 96 -22.80 -7.20 7.80
CA THR A 96 -21.65 -6.74 8.60
C THR A 96 -20.97 -7.94 9.24
N LEU A 97 -19.65 -8.04 9.07
CA LEU A 97 -18.82 -9.04 9.74
C LEU A 97 -18.15 -8.43 10.97
N GLU A 98 -18.08 -9.21 12.05
CA GLU A 98 -17.26 -8.91 13.22
C GLU A 98 -16.11 -9.92 13.31
N ILE A 99 -14.89 -9.42 13.42
CA ILE A 99 -13.67 -10.22 13.48
C ILE A 99 -12.91 -9.83 14.75
N ASP A 100 -12.75 -10.75 15.67
CA ASP A 100 -11.90 -10.55 16.84
C ASP A 100 -10.48 -10.97 16.47
N ALA A 101 -9.57 -10.01 16.44
CA ALA A 101 -8.18 -10.18 15.98
C ALA A 101 -7.18 -9.93 17.11
N ASP A 102 -6.16 -10.77 17.22
CA ASP A 102 -5.02 -10.57 18.13
C ASP A 102 -4.13 -9.42 17.63
N TYR A 103 -4.00 -9.27 16.31
CA TYR A 103 -3.15 -8.26 15.67
C TYR A 103 -3.83 -7.59 14.49
N LEU A 104 -3.60 -6.29 14.36
CA LEU A 104 -4.02 -5.48 13.21
C LEU A 104 -2.80 -4.82 12.58
N SER A 105 -2.58 -5.08 11.29
CA SER A 105 -1.53 -4.42 10.50
C SER A 105 -2.14 -3.42 9.53
N LEU A 106 -1.71 -2.16 9.61
CA LEU A 106 -2.17 -1.11 8.70
C LEU A 106 -1.31 -1.07 7.44
N ALA A 107 -1.94 -1.14 6.27
CA ALA A 107 -1.29 -0.93 4.99
C ALA A 107 -1.27 0.58 4.66
N ALA A 108 -0.37 1.31 5.29
CA ALA A 108 -0.24 2.75 5.16
C ALA A 108 0.20 3.17 3.74
N ALA A 109 -0.14 4.40 3.35
CA ALA A 109 0.30 5.00 2.09
C ALA A 109 1.78 5.40 2.17
N VAL A 110 2.47 5.31 1.03
CA VAL A 110 3.78 5.97 0.84
C VAL A 110 3.52 7.43 0.51
N VAL A 111 4.07 8.32 1.30
CA VAL A 111 3.93 9.77 1.14
C VAL A 111 5.28 10.43 0.92
N PRO A 112 5.34 11.62 0.30
CA PRO A 112 6.57 12.39 0.20
C PRO A 112 7.12 12.73 1.59
N SER A 113 8.44 12.93 1.70
CA SER A 113 9.06 13.44 2.93
C SER A 113 8.61 14.86 3.21
N GLU A 114 8.49 15.23 4.47
CA GLU A 114 8.20 16.60 4.91
C GLU A 114 9.22 17.62 4.37
N SER A 115 10.49 17.21 4.22
CA SER A 115 11.57 18.04 3.68
C SER A 115 11.56 18.19 2.14
N THR A 116 10.67 17.50 1.41
CA THR A 116 10.68 17.49 -0.06
C THR A 116 10.57 18.90 -0.65
N ARG A 117 9.69 19.75 -0.11
CA ARG A 117 9.50 21.14 -0.60
C ARG A 117 10.72 22.00 -0.35
N GLU A 118 11.38 21.87 0.79
CA GLU A 118 12.60 22.58 1.13
C GLU A 118 13.74 22.18 0.18
N ILE A 119 13.95 20.87 -0.02
CA ILE A 119 14.95 20.33 -0.94
C ILE A 119 14.67 20.82 -2.38
N ALA A 120 13.42 20.78 -2.82
CA ALA A 120 13.02 21.30 -4.14
C ALA A 120 13.41 22.76 -4.32
N GLY A 121 13.21 23.60 -3.30
CA GLY A 121 13.62 25.00 -3.29
C GLY A 121 15.13 25.20 -3.39
N HIS A 122 15.91 24.43 -2.63
CA HIS A 122 17.37 24.52 -2.66
C HIS A 122 17.98 24.14 -4.01
N PHE A 123 17.51 23.07 -4.63
CA PHE A 123 18.01 22.59 -5.92
C PHE A 123 17.26 23.18 -7.13
N LYS A 124 16.24 24.01 -6.89
CA LYS A 124 15.39 24.62 -7.93
C LYS A 124 14.79 23.58 -8.87
N VAL A 125 14.33 22.45 -8.30
CA VAL A 125 13.68 21.37 -9.03
C VAL A 125 12.19 21.36 -8.79
N THR A 126 11.44 20.77 -9.73
CA THR A 126 9.98 20.77 -9.70
C THR A 126 9.41 19.60 -8.94
N LEU A 127 8.24 19.82 -8.34
CA LEU A 127 7.39 18.78 -7.74
C LEU A 127 6.15 18.53 -8.59
N ASN A 128 5.58 17.36 -8.48
CA ASN A 128 4.24 17.07 -9.01
C ASN A 128 3.15 17.53 -8.02
N PRO A 129 1.85 17.46 -8.39
CA PRO A 129 0.75 17.86 -7.51
C PRO A 129 0.66 17.11 -6.19
N ASP A 130 1.28 15.92 -6.09
CA ASP A 130 1.31 15.09 -4.89
C ASP A 130 2.60 15.27 -4.06
N ASP A 131 3.37 16.33 -4.34
CA ASP A 131 4.65 16.67 -3.69
C ASP A 131 5.80 15.67 -3.89
N PHE A 132 5.71 14.76 -4.85
CA PHE A 132 6.88 14.00 -5.30
C PHE A 132 7.70 14.81 -6.31
N PHE A 133 9.00 14.53 -6.38
CA PHE A 133 9.86 15.14 -7.38
C PHE A 133 9.43 14.73 -8.78
N LYS A 134 9.50 15.69 -9.72
CA LYS A 134 9.07 15.50 -11.10
C LYS A 134 10.24 15.54 -12.05
N GLU A 135 10.30 14.55 -12.94
CA GLU A 135 11.28 14.46 -14.01
C GLU A 135 11.12 15.58 -15.06
N ALA A 136 12.19 15.87 -15.77
CA ALA A 136 12.17 16.86 -16.84
C ALA A 136 11.23 16.47 -17.99
N HIS A 137 11.20 15.19 -18.35
CA HIS A 137 10.31 14.65 -19.37
C HIS A 137 10.16 13.13 -19.23
N VAL A 138 8.95 12.63 -19.08
CA VAL A 138 8.64 11.23 -18.79
C VAL A 138 9.24 10.21 -19.77
N LYS A 139 9.45 10.56 -21.04
CA LYS A 139 9.99 9.67 -22.06
C LYS A 139 11.44 9.98 -22.43
N LEU A 140 11.79 11.26 -22.55
CA LEU A 140 13.06 11.70 -23.11
C LEU A 140 14.13 11.95 -22.03
N ARG A 141 13.72 12.28 -20.82
CA ARG A 141 14.60 12.57 -19.68
C ARG A 141 13.94 12.10 -18.38
N PRO A 142 13.79 10.75 -18.22
CA PRO A 142 12.99 10.18 -17.12
C PRO A 142 13.71 10.16 -15.77
N VAL A 143 15.02 10.39 -15.75
CA VAL A 143 15.87 10.39 -14.56
C VAL A 143 16.52 11.74 -14.28
N ASP A 144 16.37 12.70 -15.19
CA ASP A 144 16.89 14.05 -15.05
C ASP A 144 15.86 15.00 -14.49
N PHE A 145 16.33 16.03 -13.79
CA PHE A 145 15.57 17.26 -13.62
C PHE A 145 15.77 18.24 -14.78
N ALA A 146 14.94 19.27 -14.84
CA ALA A 146 15.17 20.39 -15.76
C ALA A 146 16.45 21.17 -15.39
N ALA A 147 16.84 21.20 -14.12
CA ALA A 147 18.11 21.72 -13.66
C ALA A 147 19.25 20.77 -14.00
N GLY A 148 20.35 21.29 -14.58
CA GLY A 148 21.51 20.49 -14.94
C GLY A 148 22.26 19.94 -13.72
N GLY A 149 22.80 18.72 -13.83
CA GLY A 149 23.59 18.08 -12.79
C GLY A 149 22.82 17.50 -11.60
N VAL A 150 21.48 17.51 -11.67
CA VAL A 150 20.61 16.89 -10.65
C VAL A 150 19.81 15.78 -11.29
N PHE A 151 19.81 14.62 -10.64
CA PHE A 151 19.17 13.41 -11.14
C PHE A 151 18.17 12.87 -10.12
N LEU A 152 17.23 12.06 -10.58
CA LEU A 152 16.08 11.59 -9.83
C LEU A 152 15.96 10.08 -9.88
N CYS A 153 15.83 9.44 -8.72
CA CYS A 153 15.53 8.01 -8.67
C CYS A 153 14.73 7.61 -7.41
N GLY A 154 14.17 6.42 -7.44
CA GLY A 154 13.54 5.80 -6.29
C GLY A 154 12.21 6.42 -5.88
N THR A 155 11.88 6.26 -4.60
CA THR A 155 10.59 6.69 -4.05
C THR A 155 10.47 8.22 -3.90
N ALA A 156 11.56 8.95 -4.05
CA ALA A 156 11.53 10.41 -4.16
C ALA A 156 10.76 10.87 -5.42
N HIS A 157 10.82 10.08 -6.51
CA HIS A 157 10.09 10.34 -7.74
C HIS A 157 8.58 10.03 -7.61
N TYR A 158 8.25 8.85 -7.16
CA TYR A 158 6.92 8.38 -6.76
C TYR A 158 7.02 6.98 -6.16
N PRO A 159 5.97 6.44 -5.53
CA PRO A 159 5.98 5.09 -5.01
C PRO A 159 6.29 4.06 -6.10
N LYS A 160 7.29 3.21 -5.88
CA LYS A 160 7.73 2.17 -6.82
C LYS A 160 8.35 0.97 -6.12
N HIS A 161 8.49 -0.12 -6.86
CA HIS A 161 9.13 -1.33 -6.35
C HIS A 161 10.66 -1.23 -6.42
N ILE A 162 11.36 -2.01 -5.60
CA ILE A 162 12.83 -2.01 -5.54
C ILE A 162 13.48 -2.26 -6.90
N PRO A 163 13.04 -3.25 -7.73
CA PRO A 163 13.63 -3.44 -9.07
C PRO A 163 13.50 -2.21 -9.98
N GLU A 164 12.37 -1.51 -9.92
CA GLU A 164 12.16 -0.26 -10.68
C GLU A 164 13.09 0.86 -10.19
N THR A 165 13.30 0.95 -8.87
CA THR A 165 14.25 1.90 -8.27
C THR A 165 15.67 1.65 -8.76
N ILE A 166 16.09 0.38 -8.75
CA ILE A 166 17.42 -0.04 -9.22
C ILE A 166 17.56 0.27 -10.72
N SER A 167 16.57 -0.10 -11.53
CA SER A 167 16.59 0.19 -12.97
C SER A 167 16.67 1.70 -13.25
N GLN A 168 15.97 2.51 -12.48
CA GLN A 168 16.00 3.96 -12.61
C GLN A 168 17.37 4.55 -12.21
N ALA A 169 18.06 3.95 -11.24
CA ALA A 169 19.38 4.40 -10.81
C ALA A 169 20.50 4.07 -11.83
N TYR A 170 20.26 3.11 -12.74
CA TYR A 170 21.16 2.78 -13.86
C TYR A 170 20.89 3.60 -15.12
N GLY A 171 19.77 4.28 -15.22
CA GLY A 171 19.42 5.14 -16.37
C GLY A 171 20.01 6.52 -16.29
#